data_78d7b4c08ea82810f0f787be86c57568
#
_entry.id   78d7b4c08ea82810f0f787be86c57568
#
_cell.length_a   1.000
_cell.length_b   1.000
_cell.length_c   1.000
_cell.angle_alpha   90.00
_cell.angle_beta   90.00
_cell.angle_gamma   90.00
#
_symmetry.space_group_name_H-M   'P 1'
#
loop_
_entity.id
_entity.type
_entity.pdbx_description
1 polymer ?
#
loop_
_entity_poly.entity_id
_entity_poly.type
_entity_poly.pdbx_seq_one_letter_code
_entity_poly.pdbx_strand_id
1 'polypeptide(L)'
;MPPAAPRSAPVHSTAAHSTAAHYTADYLRLKGQAEKGNAHAQHSLGFMYFNGQGIEQSYALALHWYGLAAAQGLEHAQYNLGVMCQKGQGVAQDFVQAAHWYQQAAEQGYAAAQYNLGWLYAKGQGLAQDSGQAMLWFSRAAEQGDAGAQNNLGMMYDNGKGVPQDFVQAINWYRKAAEQGYARAQFNLGLHYDNGQGVRQDRQQATAWMRKAAEQGYAPAQFSLALRYENGDVLPQDSGQAISWYRRAAGQGHASSQFNLGLIYDNGQGVPCDKQAALAWYVKAAGQGHAAAQHNLGLHHEHGAQDYTRAQVFYRQAAGQGFPAAQYQLGLLYEHGQGMPADAQEAIFWYRKAADQGHVRAQFDLGLRYEHGQGVPQDLALALEWYRRAAEQDYAPAQYMQGVLHDRDDGPAPDSQQACACYCRAAAQGHSLAQFALGLRHDNGQDVPQDYAAAWDWYALAARQGHARAQLNLGLMAASGQGGPLDLQQAYIWLSMAVAAGVAGAEKSLRQTAARMRETDLVRVREHLAAIAG
;
A
#
# COMPACT_ATOMS: atom_id res chain seq x y z
N MET A 1 16.27 6.29 -13.99
CA MET A 1 17.57 6.99 -13.91
C MET A 1 18.66 5.99 -14.16
N PRO A 2 19.68 6.25 -14.98
CA PRO A 2 20.82 5.36 -15.13
C PRO A 2 21.65 5.35 -13.83
N PRO A 3 22.35 4.26 -13.50
CA PRO A 3 23.11 4.15 -12.27
C PRO A 3 24.29 5.13 -12.25
N ALA A 4 24.52 5.75 -11.09
CA ALA A 4 25.68 6.58 -10.84
C ALA A 4 26.95 5.73 -10.79
N ALA A 5 28.03 6.23 -11.39
CA ALA A 5 29.35 5.63 -11.32
C ALA A 5 29.91 5.63 -9.87
N PRO A 6 30.74 4.66 -9.47
CA PRO A 6 31.28 4.60 -8.13
C PRO A 6 32.24 5.76 -7.85
N ARG A 7 32.06 6.40 -6.68
CA ARG A 7 32.99 7.42 -6.17
C ARG A 7 34.27 6.76 -5.67
N SER A 8 35.40 7.13 -6.23
CA SER A 8 36.73 6.79 -5.71
C SER A 8 37.08 7.67 -4.50
N ALA A 9 37.64 7.05 -3.46
CA ALA A 9 38.18 7.70 -2.26
C ALA A 9 39.48 8.47 -2.53
N PRO A 10 39.85 9.49 -1.71
CA PRO A 10 41.06 10.28 -1.95
C PRO A 10 42.33 9.53 -1.51
N VAL A 11 43.31 9.41 -2.40
CA VAL A 11 44.64 8.90 -2.11
C VAL A 11 45.62 10.07 -1.95
N HIS A 12 46.43 10.02 -0.91
CA HIS A 12 47.34 11.01 -0.42
C HIS A 12 48.38 11.54 -1.42
N SER A 13 48.75 12.81 -1.20
CA SER A 13 49.44 13.77 -2.03
C SER A 13 51.00 13.62 -2.12
N THR A 14 51.53 12.48 -2.53
CA THR A 14 52.93 12.37 -2.93
C THR A 14 53.15 11.71 -4.30
N ALA A 15 52.10 11.12 -4.89
CA ALA A 15 52.15 10.54 -6.25
C ALA A 15 51.72 11.55 -7.34
N ALA A 16 51.16 12.71 -6.98
CA ALA A 16 50.55 13.64 -7.92
C ALA A 16 51.55 14.33 -8.89
N HIS A 17 52.79 14.52 -8.49
CA HIS A 17 53.77 15.20 -9.35
C HIS A 17 54.37 14.28 -10.42
N SER A 18 54.49 12.96 -10.16
CA SER A 18 54.96 11.97 -11.14
C SER A 18 53.89 11.62 -12.16
N THR A 19 52.63 11.56 -11.74
CA THR A 19 51.48 11.28 -12.62
C THR A 19 51.16 12.43 -13.58
N ALA A 20 51.24 13.68 -13.14
CA ALA A 20 50.96 14.84 -13.99
C ALA A 20 51.95 14.97 -15.16
N ALA A 21 53.24 14.65 -14.94
CA ALA A 21 54.25 14.67 -16.00
C ALA A 21 54.06 13.55 -17.04
N HIS A 22 53.65 12.36 -16.61
CA HIS A 22 53.32 11.25 -17.52
C HIS A 22 52.01 11.51 -18.31
N TYR A 23 50.99 12.07 -17.67
CA TYR A 23 49.75 12.45 -18.36
C TYR A 23 49.96 13.51 -19.43
N THR A 24 50.83 14.47 -19.17
CA THR A 24 51.18 15.54 -20.15
C THR A 24 51.89 14.95 -21.39
N ALA A 25 52.78 13.99 -21.21
CA ALA A 25 53.48 13.33 -22.32
C ALA A 25 52.52 12.47 -23.16
N ASP A 26 51.63 11.71 -22.54
CA ASP A 26 50.59 10.91 -23.23
C ASP A 26 49.59 11.81 -23.98
N TYR A 27 49.17 12.92 -23.39
CA TYR A 27 48.32 13.90 -24.05
C TYR A 27 48.98 14.45 -25.32
N LEU A 28 50.25 14.91 -25.23
CA LEU A 28 50.98 15.44 -26.38
C LEU A 28 51.16 14.41 -27.49
N ARG A 29 51.47 13.18 -27.11
CA ARG A 29 51.57 12.03 -28.05
C ARG A 29 50.25 11.74 -28.76
N LEU A 30 49.18 11.64 -27.99
CA LEU A 30 47.82 11.38 -28.53
C LEU A 30 47.37 12.54 -29.39
N LYS A 31 47.59 13.80 -28.98
CA LYS A 31 47.24 14.98 -29.74
C LYS A 31 47.94 14.99 -31.10
N GLY A 32 49.25 14.72 -31.14
CA GLY A 32 49.97 14.67 -32.40
C GLY A 32 49.53 13.54 -33.32
N GLN A 33 49.07 12.40 -32.79
CA GLN A 33 48.47 11.31 -33.60
C GLN A 33 47.04 11.66 -34.04
N ALA A 34 46.25 12.27 -33.20
CA ALA A 34 44.89 12.71 -33.52
C ALA A 34 44.85 13.76 -34.62
N GLU A 35 45.78 14.76 -34.56
CA GLU A 35 45.97 15.78 -35.58
C GLU A 35 46.41 15.19 -36.94
N LYS A 36 47.08 14.04 -36.93
CA LYS A 36 47.41 13.28 -38.15
C LYS A 36 46.29 12.37 -38.65
N GLY A 37 45.13 12.45 -38.06
CA GLY A 37 43.91 11.73 -38.50
C GLY A 37 43.75 10.33 -37.90
N ASN A 38 44.49 9.92 -36.90
CA ASN A 38 44.32 8.59 -36.28
C ASN A 38 43.03 8.57 -35.44
N ALA A 39 42.04 7.78 -35.88
CA ALA A 39 40.72 7.69 -35.27
C ALA A 39 40.74 7.25 -33.79
N HIS A 40 41.58 6.26 -33.44
CA HIS A 40 41.70 5.81 -32.05
C HIS A 40 42.34 6.87 -31.14
N ALA A 41 43.30 7.64 -31.65
CA ALA A 41 43.91 8.74 -30.91
C ALA A 41 42.89 9.89 -30.74
N GLN A 42 42.12 10.19 -31.77
CA GLN A 42 41.01 11.17 -31.69
C GLN A 42 39.98 10.75 -30.67
N HIS A 43 39.54 9.48 -30.65
CA HIS A 43 38.63 8.96 -29.64
C HIS A 43 39.24 9.07 -28.22
N SER A 44 40.49 8.65 -28.05
CA SER A 44 41.17 8.71 -26.74
C SER A 44 41.30 10.16 -26.26
N LEU A 45 41.59 11.09 -27.14
CA LEU A 45 41.66 12.52 -26.82
C LEU A 45 40.29 13.10 -26.47
N GLY A 46 39.24 12.70 -27.21
CA GLY A 46 37.85 12.98 -26.89
C GLY A 46 37.45 12.50 -25.49
N PHE A 47 37.88 11.27 -25.13
CA PHE A 47 37.64 10.69 -23.80
C PHE A 47 38.37 11.47 -22.68
N MET A 48 39.62 11.90 -22.92
CA MET A 48 40.34 12.76 -21.97
C MET A 48 39.62 14.08 -21.72
N TYR A 49 39.18 14.76 -22.79
CA TYR A 49 38.41 16.01 -22.67
C TYR A 49 37.05 15.80 -22.02
N PHE A 50 36.36 14.69 -22.32
CA PHE A 50 35.06 14.34 -21.74
C PHE A 50 35.13 14.17 -20.22
N ASN A 51 36.17 13.50 -19.73
CA ASN A 51 36.34 13.20 -18.30
C ASN A 51 37.22 14.23 -17.54
N GLY A 52 37.90 15.14 -18.20
CA GLY A 52 38.89 16.02 -17.57
C GLY A 52 40.11 15.23 -17.09
N GLN A 53 40.50 14.15 -17.79
CA GLN A 53 41.55 13.26 -17.35
C GLN A 53 42.95 13.81 -17.75
N GLY A 54 43.65 14.40 -16.78
CA GLY A 54 44.95 15.02 -17.00
C GLY A 54 44.93 16.36 -17.78
N ILE A 55 43.75 16.84 -18.13
CA ILE A 55 43.49 18.09 -18.84
C ILE A 55 42.18 18.70 -18.32
N GLU A 56 41.94 19.98 -18.58
CA GLU A 56 40.68 20.60 -18.26
C GLU A 56 39.51 19.97 -19.04
N GLN A 57 38.42 19.66 -18.34
CA GLN A 57 37.22 19.08 -18.95
C GLN A 57 36.62 20.05 -19.98
N SER A 58 36.36 19.55 -21.19
CA SER A 58 35.70 20.32 -22.24
C SER A 58 34.83 19.43 -23.11
N TYR A 59 33.53 19.50 -22.90
CA TYR A 59 32.59 18.78 -23.76
C TYR A 59 32.60 19.22 -25.23
N ALA A 60 32.89 20.50 -25.48
CA ALA A 60 33.03 21.01 -26.85
C ALA A 60 34.20 20.36 -27.60
N LEU A 61 35.35 20.25 -26.92
CA LEU A 61 36.52 19.57 -27.48
C LEU A 61 36.31 18.05 -27.56
N ALA A 62 35.63 17.46 -26.60
CA ALA A 62 35.23 16.05 -26.65
C ALA A 62 34.38 15.78 -27.89
N LEU A 63 33.34 16.58 -28.14
CA LEU A 63 32.51 16.47 -29.33
C LEU A 63 33.29 16.61 -30.63
N HIS A 64 34.20 17.58 -30.70
CA HIS A 64 35.06 17.76 -31.87
C HIS A 64 35.86 16.50 -32.19
N TRP A 65 36.59 15.99 -31.19
CA TRP A 65 37.46 14.84 -31.38
C TRP A 65 36.69 13.53 -31.59
N TYR A 66 35.59 13.30 -30.86
CA TYR A 66 34.69 12.17 -31.13
C TYR A 66 34.06 12.29 -32.53
N GLY A 67 33.69 13.51 -32.98
CA GLY A 67 33.14 13.74 -34.31
C GLY A 67 34.09 13.33 -35.42
N LEU A 68 35.38 13.70 -35.29
CA LEU A 68 36.40 13.29 -36.24
C LEU A 68 36.63 11.77 -36.28
N ALA A 69 36.64 11.12 -35.13
CA ALA A 69 36.79 9.67 -35.02
C ALA A 69 35.55 8.94 -35.55
N ALA A 70 34.33 9.44 -35.24
CA ALA A 70 33.07 8.87 -35.67
C ALA A 70 32.87 8.98 -37.19
N ALA A 71 33.31 10.09 -37.81
CA ALA A 71 33.29 10.26 -39.26
C ALA A 71 34.18 9.24 -39.97
N GLN A 72 35.18 8.69 -39.33
CA GLN A 72 36.01 7.60 -39.82
C GLN A 72 35.41 6.20 -39.55
N GLY A 73 34.18 6.15 -38.96
CA GLY A 73 33.47 4.90 -38.72
C GLY A 73 33.79 4.24 -37.37
N LEU A 74 34.55 4.89 -36.46
CA LEU A 74 34.89 4.25 -35.19
C LEU A 74 33.65 4.14 -34.29
N GLU A 75 33.20 2.92 -34.03
CA GLU A 75 31.97 2.58 -33.31
C GLU A 75 31.94 3.13 -31.87
N HIS A 76 33.07 3.12 -31.19
CA HIS A 76 33.21 3.69 -29.84
C HIS A 76 32.98 5.22 -29.83
N ALA A 77 33.45 5.93 -30.87
CA ALA A 77 33.25 7.37 -30.98
C ALA A 77 31.80 7.71 -31.34
N GLN A 78 31.19 6.95 -32.25
CA GLN A 78 29.77 7.06 -32.60
C GLN A 78 28.90 6.82 -31.36
N TYR A 79 29.16 5.79 -30.58
CA TYR A 79 28.46 5.54 -29.32
C TYR A 79 28.58 6.72 -28.34
N ASN A 80 29.80 7.25 -28.15
CA ASN A 80 30.03 8.38 -27.24
C ASN A 80 29.32 9.65 -27.70
N LEU A 81 29.27 9.94 -29.00
CA LEU A 81 28.45 11.02 -29.56
C LEU A 81 26.97 10.81 -29.28
N GLY A 82 26.49 9.60 -29.46
CA GLY A 82 25.11 9.24 -29.09
C GLY A 82 24.81 9.53 -27.63
N VAL A 83 25.70 9.16 -26.72
CA VAL A 83 25.58 9.46 -25.28
C VAL A 83 25.58 10.97 -25.01
N MET A 84 26.45 11.72 -25.66
CA MET A 84 26.53 13.19 -25.50
C MET A 84 25.27 13.87 -26.00
N CYS A 85 24.75 13.48 -27.16
CA CYS A 85 23.47 13.98 -27.68
C CYS A 85 22.28 13.61 -26.76
N GLN A 86 22.24 12.37 -26.30
CA GLN A 86 21.18 11.91 -25.39
C GLN A 86 21.15 12.67 -24.06
N LYS A 87 22.33 13.06 -23.54
CA LYS A 87 22.45 13.74 -22.22
C LYS A 87 22.49 15.26 -22.34
N GLY A 88 22.61 15.83 -23.52
CA GLY A 88 22.83 17.26 -23.71
C GLY A 88 24.19 17.75 -23.20
N GLN A 89 25.26 16.93 -23.36
CA GLN A 89 26.61 17.25 -22.90
C GLN A 89 27.42 17.93 -24.01
N GLY A 90 27.63 19.23 -23.89
CA GLY A 90 28.29 20.06 -24.89
C GLY A 90 27.45 20.42 -26.13
N VAL A 91 26.26 19.84 -26.25
CA VAL A 91 25.22 20.15 -27.25
C VAL A 91 23.86 20.16 -26.56
N ALA A 92 22.83 20.73 -27.19
CA ALA A 92 21.46 20.58 -26.74
C ALA A 92 21.06 19.08 -26.75
N GLN A 93 20.23 18.65 -25.80
CA GLN A 93 19.71 17.28 -25.78
C GLN A 93 18.93 16.98 -27.05
N ASP A 94 19.31 15.94 -27.78
CA ASP A 94 18.69 15.53 -29.02
C ASP A 94 18.67 14.01 -29.15
N PHE A 95 17.50 13.41 -28.95
CA PHE A 95 17.32 11.97 -29.05
C PHE A 95 17.33 11.46 -30.50
N VAL A 96 17.02 12.32 -31.49
CA VAL A 96 17.07 11.95 -32.92
C VAL A 96 18.54 11.75 -33.33
N GLN A 97 19.39 12.72 -32.99
CA GLN A 97 20.83 12.63 -33.23
C GLN A 97 21.45 11.47 -32.44
N ALA A 98 21.02 11.27 -31.17
CA ALA A 98 21.47 10.15 -30.38
C ALA A 98 21.13 8.79 -31.04
N ALA A 99 19.90 8.63 -31.51
CA ALA A 99 19.47 7.44 -32.23
C ALA A 99 20.29 7.19 -33.50
N HIS A 100 20.56 8.24 -34.28
CA HIS A 100 21.39 8.15 -35.49
C HIS A 100 22.81 7.61 -35.16
N TRP A 101 23.47 8.18 -34.17
CA TRP A 101 24.80 7.74 -33.78
C TRP A 101 24.80 6.35 -33.15
N TYR A 102 23.81 6.01 -32.31
CA TYR A 102 23.67 4.66 -31.78
C TYR A 102 23.41 3.64 -32.87
N GLN A 103 22.61 3.98 -33.90
CA GLN A 103 22.35 3.06 -35.00
C GLN A 103 23.63 2.72 -35.77
N GLN A 104 24.46 3.71 -36.08
CA GLN A 104 25.74 3.48 -36.78
C GLN A 104 26.67 2.56 -35.97
N ALA A 105 26.80 2.78 -34.66
CA ALA A 105 27.62 1.92 -33.82
C ALA A 105 27.00 0.52 -33.62
N ALA A 106 25.66 0.43 -33.49
CA ALA A 106 24.93 -0.80 -33.32
C ALA A 106 24.99 -1.73 -34.53
N GLU A 107 24.94 -1.15 -35.74
CA GLU A 107 25.09 -1.89 -36.99
C GLU A 107 26.49 -2.50 -37.14
N GLN A 108 27.50 -1.88 -36.53
CA GLN A 108 28.87 -2.44 -36.45
C GLN A 108 29.01 -3.50 -35.34
N GLY A 109 27.94 -3.80 -34.62
CA GLY A 109 27.95 -4.84 -33.57
C GLY A 109 28.23 -4.31 -32.16
N TYR A 110 28.38 -3.01 -31.92
CA TYR A 110 28.70 -2.48 -30.59
C TYR A 110 27.54 -2.70 -29.60
N ALA A 111 27.70 -3.61 -28.66
CA ALA A 111 26.63 -4.07 -27.77
C ALA A 111 25.98 -2.95 -26.96
N ALA A 112 26.77 -2.01 -26.42
CA ALA A 112 26.24 -0.88 -25.66
C ALA A 112 25.39 0.07 -26.51
N ALA A 113 25.74 0.24 -27.79
CA ALA A 113 24.92 1.02 -28.73
C ALA A 113 23.64 0.27 -29.11
N GLN A 114 23.70 -1.03 -29.31
CA GLN A 114 22.52 -1.89 -29.53
C GLN A 114 21.56 -1.81 -28.35
N TYR A 115 22.07 -1.89 -27.12
CA TYR A 115 21.26 -1.71 -25.92
C TYR A 115 20.57 -0.33 -25.87
N ASN A 116 21.32 0.75 -26.09
CA ASN A 116 20.77 2.10 -26.05
C ASN A 116 19.77 2.36 -27.19
N LEU A 117 20.03 1.87 -28.38
CA LEU A 117 19.11 1.96 -29.51
C LEU A 117 17.80 1.20 -29.23
N GLY A 118 17.90 -0.02 -28.70
CA GLY A 118 16.75 -0.80 -28.25
C GLY A 118 15.92 -0.05 -27.19
N TRP A 119 16.60 0.64 -26.28
CA TRP A 119 15.94 1.46 -25.26
C TRP A 119 15.21 2.68 -25.87
N LEU A 120 15.81 3.37 -26.86
CA LEU A 120 15.16 4.48 -27.58
C LEU A 120 13.88 4.02 -28.31
N TYR A 121 13.93 2.88 -29.01
CA TYR A 121 12.75 2.27 -29.61
C TYR A 121 11.69 1.88 -28.60
N ALA A 122 12.08 1.28 -27.45
CA ALA A 122 11.14 0.89 -26.41
C ALA A 122 10.42 2.07 -25.78
N LYS A 123 11.03 3.26 -25.76
CA LYS A 123 10.49 4.50 -25.16
C LYS A 123 9.86 5.47 -26.19
N GLY A 124 10.11 5.29 -27.46
CA GLY A 124 9.69 6.26 -28.48
C GLY A 124 10.43 7.61 -28.36
N GLN A 125 11.71 7.58 -27.97
CA GLN A 125 12.51 8.79 -27.82
C GLN A 125 13.42 9.00 -29.02
N GLY A 126 13.19 10.06 -29.77
CA GLY A 126 13.91 10.36 -31.00
C GLY A 126 13.55 9.46 -32.20
N LEU A 127 12.80 8.40 -31.95
CA LEU A 127 12.27 7.44 -32.92
C LEU A 127 10.83 7.12 -32.56
N ALA A 128 10.04 6.65 -33.54
CA ALA A 128 8.73 6.08 -33.26
C ALA A 128 8.87 4.87 -32.34
N GLN A 129 7.97 4.76 -31.35
CA GLN A 129 7.98 3.62 -30.44
C GLN A 129 7.72 2.33 -31.22
N ASP A 130 8.63 1.37 -31.10
CA ASP A 130 8.55 0.08 -31.78
C ASP A 130 9.13 -1.03 -30.89
N SER A 131 8.25 -1.87 -30.35
CA SER A 131 8.65 -2.98 -29.49
C SER A 131 9.36 -4.09 -30.25
N GLY A 132 9.09 -4.28 -31.54
CA GLY A 132 9.78 -5.27 -32.37
C GLY A 132 11.24 -4.86 -32.63
N GLN A 133 11.48 -3.61 -32.99
CA GLN A 133 12.83 -3.05 -33.13
C GLN A 133 13.57 -3.06 -31.79
N ALA A 134 12.90 -2.69 -30.71
CA ALA A 134 13.50 -2.77 -29.37
C ALA A 134 13.97 -4.19 -29.05
N MET A 135 13.13 -5.18 -29.32
CA MET A 135 13.47 -6.59 -29.12
C MET A 135 14.66 -7.03 -29.98
N LEU A 136 14.66 -6.67 -31.26
CA LEU A 136 15.77 -7.00 -32.17
C LEU A 136 17.11 -6.51 -31.63
N TRP A 137 17.16 -5.25 -31.22
CA TRP A 137 18.40 -4.66 -30.73
C TRP A 137 18.81 -5.16 -29.36
N PHE A 138 17.84 -5.36 -28.43
CA PHE A 138 18.14 -6.02 -27.15
C PHE A 138 18.63 -7.46 -27.35
N SER A 139 18.07 -8.22 -28.29
CA SER A 139 18.54 -9.59 -28.57
C SER A 139 19.99 -9.61 -29.00
N ARG A 140 20.39 -8.76 -29.94
CA ARG A 140 21.78 -8.65 -30.41
C ARG A 140 22.76 -8.29 -29.28
N ALA A 141 22.37 -7.33 -28.42
CA ALA A 141 23.20 -6.95 -27.25
C ALA A 141 23.25 -8.07 -26.20
N ALA A 142 22.12 -8.73 -25.94
CA ALA A 142 22.01 -9.81 -24.95
C ALA A 142 22.81 -11.07 -25.36
N GLU A 143 22.85 -11.39 -26.65
CA GLU A 143 23.66 -12.48 -27.21
C GLU A 143 25.15 -12.21 -27.02
N GLN A 144 25.58 -10.96 -27.02
CA GLN A 144 26.92 -10.52 -26.69
C GLN A 144 27.21 -10.48 -25.18
N GLY A 145 26.21 -10.80 -24.33
CA GLY A 145 26.37 -10.87 -22.88
C GLY A 145 25.98 -9.60 -22.14
N ASP A 146 25.41 -8.56 -22.78
CA ASP A 146 24.97 -7.37 -22.08
C ASP A 146 23.85 -7.71 -21.07
N ALA A 147 24.14 -7.57 -19.77
CA ALA A 147 23.22 -7.95 -18.70
C ALA A 147 21.97 -7.06 -18.63
N GLY A 148 22.10 -5.78 -19.04
CA GLY A 148 20.97 -4.85 -19.14
C GLY A 148 20.00 -5.26 -20.23
N ALA A 149 20.53 -5.65 -21.40
CA ALA A 149 19.74 -6.15 -22.52
C ALA A 149 19.07 -7.48 -22.18
N GLN A 150 19.80 -8.41 -21.54
CA GLN A 150 19.25 -9.67 -21.07
C GLN A 150 18.07 -9.44 -20.09
N ASN A 151 18.22 -8.53 -19.13
CA ASN A 151 17.12 -8.16 -18.24
C ASN A 151 15.93 -7.56 -19.01
N ASN A 152 16.19 -6.69 -19.99
CA ASN A 152 15.11 -6.07 -20.78
C ASN A 152 14.39 -7.09 -21.67
N LEU A 153 15.10 -8.05 -22.26
CA LEU A 153 14.47 -9.18 -22.97
C LEU A 153 13.60 -10.01 -22.01
N GLY A 154 14.10 -10.31 -20.81
CA GLY A 154 13.32 -10.96 -19.78
C GLY A 154 12.01 -10.21 -19.52
N MET A 155 12.08 -8.89 -19.36
CA MET A 155 10.89 -8.04 -19.16
C MET A 155 9.95 -8.02 -20.38
N MET A 156 10.47 -8.10 -21.60
CA MET A 156 9.65 -8.15 -22.82
C MET A 156 8.85 -9.45 -22.91
N TYR A 157 9.48 -10.59 -22.65
CA TYR A 157 8.80 -11.89 -22.58
C TYR A 157 7.83 -11.96 -21.41
N ASP A 158 8.19 -11.40 -20.26
CA ASP A 158 7.36 -11.37 -19.05
C ASP A 158 6.04 -10.58 -19.26
N ASN A 159 6.11 -9.48 -19.99
CA ASN A 159 4.94 -8.60 -20.24
C ASN A 159 4.26 -8.82 -21.60
N GLY A 160 4.76 -9.69 -22.45
CA GLY A 160 4.23 -9.89 -23.80
C GLY A 160 4.41 -8.64 -24.71
N LYS A 161 5.49 -7.87 -24.52
CA LYS A 161 5.75 -6.65 -25.30
C LYS A 161 6.64 -6.95 -26.52
N GLY A 162 6.04 -6.85 -27.71
CA GLY A 162 6.73 -7.15 -28.98
C GLY A 162 6.87 -8.65 -29.28
N VAL A 163 6.47 -9.50 -28.34
CA VAL A 163 6.42 -10.96 -28.44
C VAL A 163 5.27 -11.49 -27.59
N PRO A 164 4.76 -12.70 -27.84
CA PRO A 164 3.85 -13.37 -26.92
C PRO A 164 4.49 -13.53 -25.53
N GLN A 165 3.68 -13.41 -24.49
CA GLN A 165 4.13 -13.62 -23.12
C GLN A 165 4.66 -15.04 -22.92
N ASP A 166 5.87 -15.16 -22.38
CA ASP A 166 6.52 -16.43 -22.09
C ASP A 166 7.40 -16.31 -20.84
N PHE A 167 6.89 -16.76 -19.71
CA PHE A 167 7.61 -16.70 -18.43
C PHE A 167 8.85 -17.60 -18.39
N VAL A 168 8.88 -18.69 -19.18
CA VAL A 168 10.06 -19.57 -19.25
C VAL A 168 11.22 -18.86 -19.95
N GLN A 169 10.94 -18.20 -21.08
CA GLN A 169 11.92 -17.36 -21.75
C GLN A 169 12.35 -16.17 -20.89
N ALA A 170 11.41 -15.52 -20.20
CA ALA A 170 11.72 -14.43 -19.29
C ALA A 170 12.74 -14.87 -18.21
N ILE A 171 12.49 -15.99 -17.54
CA ILE A 171 13.38 -16.55 -16.53
C ILE A 171 14.75 -16.89 -17.09
N ASN A 172 14.82 -17.46 -18.28
CA ASN A 172 16.09 -17.82 -18.90
C ASN A 172 16.98 -16.58 -19.12
N TRP A 173 16.38 -15.48 -19.57
CA TRP A 173 17.09 -14.23 -19.75
C TRP A 173 17.42 -13.54 -18.42
N TYR A 174 16.48 -13.51 -17.47
CA TYR A 174 16.77 -12.98 -16.13
C TYR A 174 17.89 -13.75 -15.44
N ARG A 175 17.94 -15.09 -15.57
CA ARG A 175 18.98 -15.91 -14.97
C ARG A 175 20.36 -15.55 -15.52
N LYS A 176 20.51 -15.43 -16.86
CA LYS A 176 21.77 -15.01 -17.48
C LYS A 176 22.27 -13.67 -16.92
N ALA A 177 21.38 -12.68 -16.82
CA ALA A 177 21.74 -11.38 -16.25
C ALA A 177 22.01 -11.43 -14.74
N ALA A 178 21.23 -12.22 -13.99
CA ALA A 178 21.37 -12.37 -12.54
C ALA A 178 22.68 -13.06 -12.14
N GLU A 179 23.12 -14.04 -12.91
CA GLU A 179 24.40 -14.74 -12.73
C GLU A 179 25.60 -13.82 -12.99
N GLN A 180 25.45 -12.82 -13.86
CA GLN A 180 26.44 -11.74 -14.05
C GLN A 180 26.40 -10.69 -12.93
N GLY A 181 25.53 -10.84 -11.94
CA GLY A 181 25.41 -9.89 -10.83
C GLY A 181 24.44 -8.72 -11.07
N TYR A 182 23.67 -8.71 -12.14
CA TYR A 182 22.75 -7.59 -12.41
C TYR A 182 21.59 -7.57 -11.42
N ALA A 183 21.62 -6.63 -10.47
CA ALA A 183 20.73 -6.58 -9.30
C ALA A 183 19.23 -6.59 -9.66
N ARG A 184 18.83 -5.86 -10.70
CA ARG A 184 17.43 -5.85 -11.17
C ARG A 184 16.98 -7.23 -11.66
N ALA A 185 17.83 -7.93 -12.40
CA ALA A 185 17.52 -9.27 -12.88
C ALA A 185 17.49 -10.29 -11.74
N GLN A 186 18.37 -10.16 -10.74
CA GLN A 186 18.31 -10.98 -9.52
C GLN A 186 16.98 -10.78 -8.80
N PHE A 187 16.51 -9.56 -8.69
CA PHE A 187 15.21 -9.26 -8.08
C PHE A 187 14.05 -9.85 -8.90
N ASN A 188 14.03 -9.61 -10.22
CA ASN A 188 12.99 -10.15 -11.10
C ASN A 188 12.96 -11.69 -11.07
N LEU A 189 14.12 -12.34 -11.13
CA LEU A 189 14.23 -13.79 -10.99
C LEU A 189 13.69 -14.27 -9.63
N GLY A 190 13.98 -13.53 -8.56
CA GLY A 190 13.44 -13.77 -7.24
C GLY A 190 11.92 -13.70 -7.22
N LEU A 191 11.29 -12.72 -7.87
CA LEU A 191 9.82 -12.63 -7.99
C LEU A 191 9.22 -13.83 -8.72
N HIS A 192 9.84 -14.31 -9.80
CA HIS A 192 9.37 -15.49 -10.51
C HIS A 192 9.41 -16.76 -9.66
N TYR A 193 10.48 -16.98 -8.88
CA TYR A 193 10.54 -18.07 -7.92
C TYR A 193 9.52 -17.92 -6.79
N ASP A 194 9.24 -16.68 -6.36
CA ASP A 194 8.28 -16.42 -5.29
C ASP A 194 6.84 -16.73 -5.71
N ASN A 195 6.49 -16.38 -6.95
CA ASN A 195 5.15 -16.52 -7.49
C ASN A 195 4.92 -17.88 -8.20
N GLY A 196 5.97 -18.64 -8.51
CA GLY A 196 5.87 -19.86 -9.32
C GLY A 196 5.50 -19.59 -10.78
N GLN A 197 5.89 -18.42 -11.33
CA GLN A 197 5.58 -18.03 -12.71
C GLN A 197 6.67 -18.52 -13.65
N GLY A 198 6.36 -19.47 -14.53
CA GLY A 198 7.32 -20.08 -15.46
C GLY A 198 8.38 -20.99 -14.80
N VAL A 199 8.31 -21.19 -13.50
CA VAL A 199 9.16 -22.05 -12.69
C VAL A 199 8.37 -22.56 -11.48
N ARG A 200 8.76 -23.71 -10.93
CA ARG A 200 8.18 -24.17 -9.67
C ARG A 200 8.44 -23.13 -8.57
N GLN A 201 7.40 -22.80 -7.80
CA GLN A 201 7.52 -21.89 -6.67
C GLN A 201 8.57 -22.39 -5.68
N ASP A 202 9.50 -21.51 -5.34
CA ASP A 202 10.55 -21.75 -4.34
C ASP A 202 10.91 -20.44 -3.63
N ARG A 203 10.28 -20.24 -2.48
CA ARG A 203 10.45 -19.02 -1.67
C ARG A 203 11.85 -18.90 -1.05
N GLN A 204 12.56 -20.02 -0.87
CA GLN A 204 13.94 -19.99 -0.38
C GLN A 204 14.88 -19.46 -1.45
N GLN A 205 14.80 -19.98 -2.69
CA GLN A 205 15.54 -19.45 -3.81
C GLN A 205 15.17 -17.98 -4.10
N ALA A 206 13.87 -17.64 -4.05
CA ALA A 206 13.41 -16.26 -4.19
C ALA A 206 14.14 -15.32 -3.21
N THR A 207 14.17 -15.72 -1.93
CA THR A 207 14.83 -14.94 -0.86
C THR A 207 16.33 -14.82 -1.11
N ALA A 208 16.98 -15.90 -1.57
CA ALA A 208 18.42 -15.87 -1.86
C ALA A 208 18.76 -14.89 -2.99
N TRP A 209 17.97 -14.86 -4.07
CA TRP A 209 18.17 -13.91 -5.16
C TRP A 209 17.84 -12.47 -4.76
N MET A 210 16.75 -12.27 -4.02
CA MET A 210 16.38 -10.94 -3.51
C MET A 210 17.45 -10.39 -2.56
N ARG A 211 18.07 -11.25 -1.73
CA ARG A 211 19.17 -10.85 -0.84
C ARG A 211 20.39 -10.36 -1.63
N LYS A 212 20.80 -11.08 -2.67
CA LYS A 212 21.91 -10.64 -3.55
C LYS A 212 21.64 -9.26 -4.15
N ALA A 213 20.42 -9.02 -4.63
CA ALA A 213 20.04 -7.71 -5.16
C ALA A 213 20.01 -6.62 -4.08
N ALA A 214 19.51 -6.93 -2.88
CA ALA A 214 19.43 -6.01 -1.76
C ALA A 214 20.81 -5.59 -1.23
N GLU A 215 21.74 -6.53 -1.16
CA GLU A 215 23.15 -6.30 -0.76
C GLU A 215 23.86 -5.37 -1.74
N GLN A 216 23.52 -5.42 -3.02
CA GLN A 216 24.00 -4.48 -4.04
C GLN A 216 23.32 -3.10 -3.98
N GLY A 217 22.40 -2.88 -3.05
CA GLY A 217 21.72 -1.60 -2.88
C GLY A 217 20.42 -1.45 -3.68
N TYR A 218 19.88 -2.48 -4.31
CA TYR A 218 18.64 -2.36 -5.07
C TYR A 218 17.45 -2.17 -4.12
N ALA A 219 16.89 -0.95 -4.08
CA ALA A 219 15.88 -0.55 -3.09
C ALA A 219 14.60 -1.41 -3.09
N PRO A 220 14.03 -1.84 -4.25
CA PRO A 220 12.89 -2.76 -4.23
C PRO A 220 13.21 -4.11 -3.58
N ALA A 221 14.42 -4.65 -3.78
CA ALA A 221 14.85 -5.89 -3.15
C ALA A 221 15.07 -5.71 -1.64
N GLN A 222 15.62 -4.58 -1.21
CA GLN A 222 15.76 -4.23 0.20
C GLN A 222 14.40 -4.14 0.89
N PHE A 223 13.40 -3.54 0.23
CA PHE A 223 12.03 -3.50 0.72
C PHE A 223 11.42 -4.90 0.86
N SER A 224 11.55 -5.74 -0.18
CA SER A 224 11.03 -7.10 -0.14
C SER A 224 11.69 -7.96 0.94
N LEU A 225 12.99 -7.80 1.15
CA LEU A 225 13.73 -8.50 2.20
C LEU A 225 13.30 -8.02 3.60
N ALA A 226 13.03 -6.72 3.76
CA ALA A 226 12.51 -6.16 4.99
C ALA A 226 11.14 -6.77 5.35
N LEU A 227 10.22 -6.88 4.39
CA LEU A 227 8.92 -7.52 4.58
C LEU A 227 9.05 -8.99 5.01
N ARG A 228 10.02 -9.74 4.48
CA ARG A 228 10.23 -11.14 4.88
C ARG A 228 10.70 -11.26 6.33
N TYR A 229 11.56 -10.37 6.79
CA TYR A 229 11.96 -10.31 8.19
C TYR A 229 10.82 -9.82 9.10
N GLU A 230 10.00 -8.89 8.64
CA GLU A 230 8.84 -8.38 9.39
C GLU A 230 7.79 -9.47 9.61
N ASN A 231 7.45 -10.21 8.54
CA ASN A 231 6.39 -11.22 8.58
C ASN A 231 6.84 -12.57 9.14
N GLY A 232 8.14 -12.85 9.21
CA GLY A 232 8.65 -14.17 9.55
C GLY A 232 8.41 -15.21 8.45
N ASP A 233 8.25 -14.78 7.18
CA ASP A 233 8.01 -15.64 6.03
C ASP A 233 9.36 -16.07 5.42
N VAL A 234 9.64 -17.38 5.42
CA VAL A 234 10.91 -18.00 4.95
C VAL A 234 12.12 -17.69 5.82
N LEU A 235 12.18 -16.51 6.42
CA LEU A 235 13.22 -16.09 7.38
C LEU A 235 12.60 -16.00 8.78
N PRO A 236 13.37 -16.27 9.84
CA PRO A 236 12.90 -15.99 11.19
C PRO A 236 12.51 -14.51 11.33
N GLN A 237 11.39 -14.25 12.00
CA GLN A 237 10.93 -12.88 12.25
C GLN A 237 12.00 -12.11 13.03
N ASP A 238 12.39 -10.94 12.50
CA ASP A 238 13.40 -10.09 13.11
C ASP A 238 13.10 -8.61 12.78
N SER A 239 12.48 -7.92 13.71
CA SER A 239 12.12 -6.50 13.56
C SER A 239 13.36 -5.61 13.38
N GLY A 240 14.50 -5.94 13.98
CA GLY A 240 15.74 -5.19 13.83
C GLY A 240 16.28 -5.26 12.41
N GLN A 241 16.33 -6.46 11.83
CA GLN A 241 16.70 -6.65 10.42
C GLN A 241 15.69 -5.97 9.48
N ALA A 242 14.39 -6.12 9.72
CA ALA A 242 13.36 -5.46 8.92
C ALA A 242 13.57 -3.94 8.88
N ILE A 243 13.72 -3.30 10.04
CA ILE A 243 13.97 -1.86 10.15
C ILE A 243 15.27 -1.45 9.46
N SER A 244 16.33 -2.24 9.60
CA SER A 244 17.63 -1.96 8.95
C SER A 244 17.48 -1.92 7.42
N TRP A 245 16.79 -2.89 6.83
CA TRP A 245 16.56 -2.95 5.40
C TRP A 245 15.59 -1.88 4.91
N TYR A 246 14.52 -1.59 5.66
CA TYR A 246 13.64 -0.47 5.34
C TYR A 246 14.40 0.87 5.35
N ARG A 247 15.29 1.11 6.32
CA ARG A 247 16.10 2.34 6.38
C ARG A 247 17.00 2.49 5.16
N ARG A 248 17.64 1.41 4.69
CA ARG A 248 18.48 1.42 3.49
C ARG A 248 17.67 1.79 2.25
N ALA A 249 16.51 1.16 2.04
CA ALA A 249 15.63 1.46 0.92
C ALA A 249 15.04 2.88 1.01
N ALA A 250 14.58 3.29 2.19
CA ALA A 250 14.00 4.62 2.44
C ALA A 250 15.03 5.75 2.24
N GLY A 251 16.29 5.51 2.59
CA GLY A 251 17.41 6.43 2.34
C GLY A 251 17.66 6.68 0.87
N GLN A 252 17.30 5.74 0.00
CA GLN A 252 17.34 5.88 -1.46
C GLN A 252 16.06 6.50 -2.04
N GLY A 253 15.10 6.88 -1.20
CA GLY A 253 13.85 7.47 -1.63
C GLY A 253 12.71 6.45 -1.89
N HIS A 254 12.85 5.17 -1.51
CA HIS A 254 11.78 4.19 -1.75
C HIS A 254 10.54 4.51 -0.89
N ALA A 255 9.46 4.99 -1.54
CA ALA A 255 8.28 5.54 -0.87
C ALA A 255 7.57 4.54 0.06
N SER A 256 7.40 3.28 -0.37
CA SER A 256 6.78 2.25 0.47
C SER A 256 7.63 1.93 1.72
N SER A 257 8.97 1.95 1.61
CA SER A 257 9.84 1.76 2.78
C SER A 257 9.76 2.95 3.74
N GLN A 258 9.65 4.17 3.23
CA GLN A 258 9.41 5.36 4.05
C GLN A 258 8.07 5.26 4.78
N PHE A 259 7.02 4.84 4.09
CA PHE A 259 5.71 4.61 4.70
C PHE A 259 5.75 3.55 5.80
N ASN A 260 6.38 2.39 5.55
CA ASN A 260 6.48 1.32 6.55
C ASN A 260 7.32 1.75 7.77
N LEU A 261 8.39 2.52 7.58
CA LEU A 261 9.10 3.11 8.71
C LEU A 261 8.19 4.05 9.51
N GLY A 262 7.35 4.83 8.84
CA GLY A 262 6.33 5.64 9.49
C GLY A 262 5.42 4.80 10.38
N LEU A 263 4.87 3.69 9.87
CA LEU A 263 4.04 2.76 10.63
C LEU A 263 4.79 2.14 11.82
N ILE A 264 6.03 1.72 11.62
CA ILE A 264 6.87 1.10 12.66
C ILE A 264 7.08 2.07 13.83
N TYR A 265 7.42 3.33 13.56
CA TYR A 265 7.58 4.35 14.60
C TYR A 265 6.25 4.77 15.22
N ASP A 266 5.17 4.79 14.43
CA ASP A 266 3.84 5.15 14.89
C ASP A 266 3.27 4.14 15.90
N ASN A 267 3.51 2.84 15.64
CA ASN A 267 3.03 1.73 16.46
C ASN A 267 4.04 1.25 17.52
N GLY A 268 5.29 1.69 17.47
CA GLY A 268 6.35 1.21 18.36
C GLY A 268 6.75 -0.24 18.10
N GLN A 269 6.74 -0.69 16.85
CA GLN A 269 7.07 -2.07 16.47
C GLN A 269 8.58 -2.29 16.39
N GLY A 270 9.15 -2.95 17.42
CA GLY A 270 10.61 -3.20 17.50
C GLY A 270 11.46 -1.96 17.79
N VAL A 271 10.84 -0.80 17.97
CA VAL A 271 11.43 0.47 18.40
C VAL A 271 10.44 1.18 19.32
N PRO A 272 10.87 2.09 20.20
CA PRO A 272 9.93 2.94 20.95
C PRO A 272 8.99 3.72 20.00
N CYS A 273 7.73 3.88 20.42
CA CYS A 273 6.78 4.72 19.69
C CYS A 273 7.29 6.16 19.63
N ASP A 274 7.40 6.71 18.41
CA ASP A 274 7.83 8.08 18.14
C ASP A 274 6.98 8.69 17.02
N LYS A 275 5.94 9.41 17.43
CA LYS A 275 4.98 10.05 16.52
C LYS A 275 5.63 11.12 15.63
N GLN A 276 6.70 11.78 16.12
CA GLN A 276 7.41 12.80 15.33
C GLN A 276 8.26 12.14 14.23
N ALA A 277 8.99 11.07 14.56
CA ALA A 277 9.71 10.28 13.57
C ALA A 277 8.75 9.67 12.53
N ALA A 278 7.62 9.13 12.97
CA ALA A 278 6.58 8.60 12.09
C ALA A 278 6.09 9.67 11.09
N LEU A 279 5.73 10.84 11.60
CA LEU A 279 5.29 11.96 10.77
C LEU A 279 6.34 12.38 9.73
N ALA A 280 7.61 12.46 10.12
CA ALA A 280 8.70 12.81 9.22
C ALA A 280 8.84 11.81 8.05
N TRP A 281 8.62 10.52 8.32
CA TRP A 281 8.65 9.49 7.29
C TRP A 281 7.39 9.52 6.40
N TYR A 282 6.20 9.74 6.97
CA TYR A 282 4.97 9.91 6.19
C TYR A 282 5.06 11.10 5.24
N VAL A 283 5.62 12.24 5.68
CA VAL A 283 5.83 13.42 4.83
C VAL A 283 6.70 13.10 3.62
N LYS A 284 7.80 12.36 3.82
CA LYS A 284 8.68 11.95 2.71
C LYS A 284 7.95 11.05 1.70
N ALA A 285 7.21 10.04 2.19
CA ALA A 285 6.46 9.14 1.34
C ALA A 285 5.31 9.86 0.61
N ALA A 286 4.56 10.69 1.31
CA ALA A 286 3.44 11.46 0.75
C ALA A 286 3.89 12.46 -0.31
N GLY A 287 5.06 13.10 -0.11
CA GLY A 287 5.66 13.99 -1.11
C GLY A 287 6.02 13.29 -2.43
N GLN A 288 6.15 11.97 -2.42
CA GLN A 288 6.32 11.12 -3.60
C GLN A 288 4.98 10.59 -4.14
N GLY A 289 3.85 11.00 -3.58
CA GLY A 289 2.52 10.57 -4.01
C GLY A 289 2.04 9.26 -3.37
N HIS A 290 2.67 8.74 -2.31
CA HIS A 290 2.24 7.50 -1.68
C HIS A 290 0.88 7.69 -0.97
N ALA A 291 -0.20 7.11 -1.55
CA ALA A 291 -1.58 7.37 -1.12
C ALA A 291 -1.86 7.03 0.35
N ALA A 292 -1.36 5.88 0.84
CA ALA A 292 -1.54 5.52 2.24
C ALA A 292 -0.81 6.48 3.21
N ALA A 293 0.36 7.01 2.82
CA ALA A 293 1.05 8.02 3.62
C ALA A 293 0.29 9.36 3.63
N GLN A 294 -0.28 9.76 2.49
CA GLN A 294 -1.15 10.94 2.43
C GLN A 294 -2.38 10.75 3.33
N HIS A 295 -3.02 9.59 3.29
CA HIS A 295 -4.13 9.28 4.20
C HIS A 295 -3.72 9.38 5.68
N ASN A 296 -2.57 8.80 6.07
CA ASN A 296 -2.10 8.86 7.46
C ASN A 296 -1.74 10.28 7.89
N LEU A 297 -1.22 11.13 6.99
CA LEU A 297 -1.05 12.55 7.27
C LEU A 297 -2.39 13.26 7.48
N GLY A 298 -3.41 12.91 6.70
CA GLY A 298 -4.77 13.39 6.90
C GLY A 298 -5.27 13.06 8.32
N LEU A 299 -5.17 11.80 8.73
CA LEU A 299 -5.53 11.35 10.09
C LEU A 299 -4.75 12.09 11.18
N HIS A 300 -3.45 12.30 10.97
CA HIS A 300 -2.62 13.03 11.93
C HIS A 300 -3.10 14.49 12.11
N HIS A 301 -3.43 15.18 11.02
CA HIS A 301 -3.95 16.54 11.09
C HIS A 301 -5.35 16.59 11.68
N GLU A 302 -6.22 15.62 11.36
CA GLU A 302 -7.57 15.52 11.89
C GLU A 302 -7.58 15.27 13.41
N HIS A 303 -6.91 14.21 13.86
CA HIS A 303 -7.00 13.77 15.25
C HIS A 303 -5.98 14.45 16.18
N GLY A 304 -4.82 14.84 15.67
CA GLY A 304 -3.77 15.46 16.48
C GLY A 304 -3.94 16.96 16.65
N ALA A 305 -4.09 17.67 15.55
CA ALA A 305 -4.16 19.14 15.55
C ALA A 305 -5.58 19.69 15.34
N GLN A 306 -6.57 18.84 15.04
CA GLN A 306 -7.92 19.22 14.61
C GLN A 306 -7.90 20.20 13.40
N ASP A 307 -6.84 20.11 12.58
CA ASP A 307 -6.66 20.91 11.37
C ASP A 307 -7.33 20.21 10.18
N TYR A 308 -8.64 20.30 10.14
CA TYR A 308 -9.46 19.69 9.09
C TYR A 308 -9.14 20.24 7.69
N THR A 309 -8.66 21.48 7.60
CA THR A 309 -8.27 22.08 6.31
C THR A 309 -7.07 21.39 5.72
N ARG A 310 -6.04 21.11 6.52
CA ARG A 310 -4.88 20.31 6.06
C ARG A 310 -5.25 18.85 5.87
N ALA A 311 -6.05 18.26 6.76
CA ALA A 311 -6.53 16.89 6.61
C ALA A 311 -7.24 16.70 5.26
N GLN A 312 -8.13 17.61 4.88
CA GLN A 312 -8.82 17.61 3.60
C GLN A 312 -7.85 17.57 2.40
N VAL A 313 -6.79 18.38 2.43
CA VAL A 313 -5.81 18.40 1.33
C VAL A 313 -5.19 17.02 1.11
N PHE A 314 -4.74 16.38 2.19
CA PHE A 314 -4.12 15.07 2.12
C PHE A 314 -5.11 13.97 1.75
N TYR A 315 -6.32 13.98 2.32
CA TYR A 315 -7.36 13.02 1.95
C TYR A 315 -7.76 13.16 0.47
N ARG A 316 -7.87 14.39 -0.05
CA ARG A 316 -8.18 14.63 -1.46
C ARG A 316 -7.09 14.10 -2.39
N GLN A 317 -5.81 14.25 -2.03
CA GLN A 317 -4.70 13.69 -2.79
C GLN A 317 -4.75 12.15 -2.83
N ALA A 318 -4.97 11.51 -1.69
CA ALA A 318 -5.07 10.06 -1.61
C ALA A 318 -6.35 9.53 -2.28
N ALA A 319 -7.50 10.19 -2.07
CA ALA A 319 -8.79 9.85 -2.66
C ALA A 319 -8.78 9.97 -4.20
N GLY A 320 -8.08 10.98 -4.73
CA GLY A 320 -7.87 11.17 -6.15
C GLY A 320 -7.06 10.04 -6.81
N GLN A 321 -6.21 9.36 -6.04
CA GLN A 321 -5.49 8.15 -6.47
C GLN A 321 -6.33 6.87 -6.31
N GLY A 322 -7.57 6.97 -5.85
CA GLY A 322 -8.45 5.83 -5.65
C GLY A 322 -8.33 5.16 -4.28
N PHE A 323 -7.64 5.73 -3.29
CA PHE A 323 -7.46 5.11 -1.98
C PHE A 323 -8.77 5.08 -1.18
N PRO A 324 -9.41 3.91 -0.92
CA PRO A 324 -10.77 3.84 -0.42
C PRO A 324 -10.96 4.46 0.97
N ALA A 325 -10.00 4.25 1.87
CA ALA A 325 -10.09 4.82 3.22
C ALA A 325 -10.06 6.36 3.19
N ALA A 326 -9.25 6.97 2.30
CA ALA A 326 -9.22 8.42 2.15
C ALA A 326 -10.49 8.97 1.48
N GLN A 327 -11.07 8.23 0.54
CA GLN A 327 -12.37 8.57 -0.04
C GLN A 327 -13.46 8.59 1.02
N TYR A 328 -13.48 7.59 1.90
CA TYR A 328 -14.42 7.54 3.02
C TYR A 328 -14.23 8.71 3.98
N GLN A 329 -12.99 9.00 4.41
CA GLN A 329 -12.71 10.14 5.29
C GLN A 329 -13.07 11.48 4.65
N LEU A 330 -12.81 11.64 3.35
CA LEU A 330 -13.22 12.85 2.63
C LEU A 330 -14.75 13.00 2.59
N GLY A 331 -15.47 11.89 2.44
CA GLY A 331 -16.93 11.86 2.55
C GLY A 331 -17.42 12.34 3.93
N LEU A 332 -16.79 11.86 5.01
CA LEU A 332 -17.09 12.32 6.38
C LEU A 332 -16.85 13.82 6.57
N LEU A 333 -15.74 14.35 6.03
CA LEU A 333 -15.46 15.79 6.11
C LEU A 333 -16.52 16.64 5.40
N TYR A 334 -16.98 16.20 4.21
CA TYR A 334 -18.07 16.87 3.51
C TYR A 334 -19.40 16.76 4.25
N GLU A 335 -19.69 15.61 4.86
CA GLU A 335 -20.92 15.41 5.62
C GLU A 335 -21.00 16.35 6.84
N HIS A 336 -19.91 16.46 7.59
CA HIS A 336 -19.88 17.24 8.82
C HIS A 336 -19.48 18.71 8.63
N GLY A 337 -19.12 19.11 7.41
CA GLY A 337 -18.65 20.47 7.13
C GLY A 337 -17.33 20.79 7.83
N GLN A 338 -16.45 19.79 7.99
CA GLN A 338 -15.18 19.94 8.68
C GLN A 338 -14.08 20.36 7.71
N GLY A 339 -13.53 21.57 7.92
CA GLY A 339 -12.51 22.15 7.04
C GLY A 339 -13.04 22.69 5.70
N MET A 340 -14.33 22.51 5.43
CA MET A 340 -15.04 22.96 4.23
C MET A 340 -16.53 23.08 4.52
N PRO A 341 -17.34 23.77 3.68
CA PRO A 341 -18.80 23.73 3.82
C PRO A 341 -19.35 22.31 3.68
N ALA A 342 -20.37 21.98 4.49
CA ALA A 342 -21.06 20.71 4.39
C ALA A 342 -21.75 20.56 3.02
N ASP A 343 -21.56 19.40 2.41
CA ASP A 343 -22.16 19.04 1.12
C ASP A 343 -22.54 17.56 1.10
N ALA A 344 -23.82 17.28 1.25
CA ALA A 344 -24.32 15.90 1.28
C ALA A 344 -24.16 15.16 -0.05
N GLN A 345 -24.17 15.87 -1.19
CA GLN A 345 -23.99 15.25 -2.50
C GLN A 345 -22.54 14.81 -2.71
N GLU A 346 -21.60 15.68 -2.35
CA GLU A 346 -20.17 15.32 -2.36
C GLU A 346 -19.86 14.20 -1.37
N ALA A 347 -20.45 14.23 -0.17
CA ALA A 347 -20.28 13.15 0.80
C ALA A 347 -20.68 11.78 0.21
N ILE A 348 -21.88 11.71 -0.41
CA ILE A 348 -22.38 10.49 -1.04
C ILE A 348 -21.53 10.07 -2.23
N PHE A 349 -21.08 11.01 -3.05
CA PHE A 349 -20.18 10.71 -4.16
C PHE A 349 -18.91 10.00 -3.68
N TRP A 350 -18.28 10.50 -2.62
CA TRP A 350 -17.07 9.91 -2.07
C TRP A 350 -17.32 8.60 -1.33
N TYR A 351 -18.43 8.50 -0.58
CA TYR A 351 -18.84 7.23 0.03
C TYR A 351 -19.08 6.15 -1.01
N ARG A 352 -19.75 6.47 -2.13
CA ARG A 352 -19.98 5.51 -3.21
C ARG A 352 -18.68 5.03 -3.82
N LYS A 353 -17.74 5.94 -4.11
CA LYS A 353 -16.40 5.56 -4.61
C LYS A 353 -15.66 4.60 -3.67
N ALA A 354 -15.72 4.84 -2.38
CA ALA A 354 -15.11 3.96 -1.40
C ALA A 354 -15.85 2.61 -1.31
N ALA A 355 -17.17 2.64 -1.30
CA ALA A 355 -18.03 1.45 -1.18
C ALA A 355 -17.92 0.51 -2.38
N ASP A 356 -17.83 1.07 -3.60
CA ASP A 356 -17.64 0.30 -4.84
C ASP A 356 -16.30 -0.45 -4.85
N GLN A 357 -15.31 0.04 -4.12
CA GLN A 357 -14.03 -0.62 -3.89
C GLN A 357 -14.02 -1.56 -2.67
N GLY A 358 -15.17 -1.80 -2.06
CA GLY A 358 -15.30 -2.73 -0.94
C GLY A 358 -15.05 -2.13 0.43
N HIS A 359 -14.95 -0.80 0.59
CA HIS A 359 -14.77 -0.20 1.91
C HIS A 359 -16.01 -0.42 2.79
N VAL A 360 -15.88 -1.29 3.79
CA VAL A 360 -17.02 -1.84 4.55
C VAL A 360 -17.86 -0.77 5.26
N ARG A 361 -17.21 0.22 5.90
CA ARG A 361 -17.94 1.32 6.57
C ARG A 361 -18.67 2.21 5.58
N ALA A 362 -18.06 2.49 4.43
CA ALA A 362 -18.73 3.27 3.38
C ALA A 362 -19.96 2.55 2.82
N GLN A 363 -19.89 1.23 2.65
CA GLN A 363 -21.06 0.42 2.25
C GLN A 363 -22.18 0.52 3.30
N PHE A 364 -21.84 0.38 4.57
CA PHE A 364 -22.79 0.48 5.66
C PHE A 364 -23.43 1.88 5.72
N ASP A 365 -22.63 2.94 5.66
CA ASP A 365 -23.13 4.31 5.73
C ASP A 365 -23.99 4.68 4.50
N LEU A 366 -23.65 4.18 3.32
CA LEU A 366 -24.54 4.31 2.16
C LEU A 366 -25.88 3.62 2.38
N GLY A 367 -25.87 2.42 2.97
CA GLY A 367 -27.09 1.73 3.38
C GLY A 367 -27.97 2.60 4.27
N LEU A 368 -27.39 3.23 5.30
CA LEU A 368 -28.10 4.16 6.17
C LEU A 368 -28.65 5.38 5.41
N ARG A 369 -27.88 5.95 4.46
CA ARG A 369 -28.32 7.09 3.65
C ARG A 369 -29.53 6.74 2.78
N TYR A 370 -29.51 5.59 2.11
CA TYR A 370 -30.66 5.13 1.33
C TYR A 370 -31.85 4.73 2.20
N GLU A 371 -31.62 4.15 3.38
CA GLU A 371 -32.72 3.83 4.31
C GLU A 371 -33.47 5.06 4.81
N HIS A 372 -32.74 6.14 5.10
CA HIS A 372 -33.33 7.35 5.69
C HIS A 372 -33.58 8.48 4.69
N GLY A 373 -33.19 8.34 3.42
CA GLY A 373 -33.32 9.39 2.41
C GLY A 373 -32.39 10.59 2.69
N GLN A 374 -31.21 10.36 3.26
CA GLN A 374 -30.29 11.43 3.63
C GLN A 374 -29.33 11.75 2.49
N GLY A 375 -29.57 12.86 1.80
CA GLY A 375 -28.78 13.30 0.65
C GLY A 375 -29.05 12.48 -0.64
N VAL A 376 -29.86 11.46 -0.56
CA VAL A 376 -30.39 10.64 -1.68
C VAL A 376 -31.86 10.38 -1.47
N PRO A 377 -32.65 10.12 -2.52
CA PRO A 377 -34.01 9.59 -2.34
C PRO A 377 -33.98 8.29 -1.52
N GLN A 378 -34.96 8.15 -0.62
CA GLN A 378 -35.11 6.92 0.16
C GLN A 378 -35.32 5.72 -0.77
N ASP A 379 -34.54 4.66 -0.56
CA ASP A 379 -34.62 3.41 -1.32
C ASP A 379 -34.17 2.24 -0.44
N LEU A 380 -35.16 1.51 0.10
CA LEU A 380 -34.90 0.39 1.00
C LEU A 380 -34.27 -0.82 0.26
N ALA A 381 -34.49 -0.95 -1.05
CA ALA A 381 -33.89 -2.04 -1.83
C ALA A 381 -32.38 -1.80 -2.01
N LEU A 382 -32.00 -0.56 -2.34
CA LEU A 382 -30.59 -0.18 -2.38
C LEU A 382 -29.93 -0.21 -1.00
N ALA A 383 -30.65 0.18 0.05
CA ALA A 383 -30.15 0.08 1.43
C ALA A 383 -29.82 -1.38 1.79
N LEU A 384 -30.75 -2.31 1.49
CA LEU A 384 -30.55 -3.74 1.71
C LEU A 384 -29.35 -4.28 0.94
N GLU A 385 -29.17 -3.87 -0.31
CA GLU A 385 -28.03 -4.30 -1.14
C GLU A 385 -26.69 -3.83 -0.55
N TRP A 386 -26.60 -2.57 -0.08
CA TRP A 386 -25.39 -2.06 0.55
C TRP A 386 -25.11 -2.73 1.91
N TYR A 387 -26.14 -2.94 2.72
CA TYR A 387 -25.99 -3.70 3.98
C TYR A 387 -25.52 -5.13 3.71
N ARG A 388 -26.07 -5.80 2.66
CA ARG A 388 -25.65 -7.16 2.27
C ARG A 388 -24.15 -7.20 1.93
N ARG A 389 -23.66 -6.27 1.10
CA ARG A 389 -22.23 -6.18 0.74
C ARG A 389 -21.33 -5.99 1.95
N ALA A 390 -21.73 -5.16 2.90
CA ALA A 390 -20.98 -4.96 4.14
C ALA A 390 -21.09 -6.20 5.06
N ALA A 391 -22.24 -6.85 5.12
CA ALA A 391 -22.48 -8.04 5.92
C ALA A 391 -21.72 -9.28 5.42
N GLU A 392 -21.46 -9.37 4.11
CA GLU A 392 -20.61 -10.40 3.49
C GLU A 392 -19.15 -10.27 3.91
N GLN A 393 -18.73 -9.09 4.36
CA GLN A 393 -17.41 -8.83 4.94
C GLN A 393 -17.41 -8.97 6.48
N ASP A 394 -18.36 -9.69 7.04
CA ASP A 394 -18.52 -9.95 8.47
C ASP A 394 -18.70 -8.69 9.33
N TYR A 395 -19.24 -7.61 8.78
CA TYR A 395 -19.52 -6.39 9.55
C TYR A 395 -20.83 -6.52 10.34
N ALA A 396 -20.73 -6.77 11.64
CA ALA A 396 -21.85 -7.06 12.50
C ALA A 396 -22.98 -5.99 12.50
N PRO A 397 -22.71 -4.67 12.48
CA PRO A 397 -23.76 -3.67 12.35
C PRO A 397 -24.56 -3.82 11.05
N ALA A 398 -23.91 -4.15 9.93
CA ALA A 398 -24.60 -4.35 8.66
C ALA A 398 -25.42 -5.65 8.65
N GLN A 399 -24.90 -6.72 9.24
CA GLN A 399 -25.66 -7.97 9.43
C GLN A 399 -26.94 -7.72 10.25
N TYR A 400 -26.84 -6.91 11.32
CA TYR A 400 -28.00 -6.53 12.11
C TYR A 400 -29.00 -5.71 11.28
N MET A 401 -28.56 -4.66 10.56
CA MET A 401 -29.45 -3.82 9.76
C MET A 401 -30.08 -4.59 8.58
N GLN A 402 -29.33 -5.53 7.97
CA GLN A 402 -29.88 -6.46 7.00
C GLN A 402 -31.04 -7.28 7.62
N GLY A 403 -30.84 -7.79 8.83
CA GLY A 403 -31.88 -8.49 9.57
C GLY A 403 -33.11 -7.61 9.86
N VAL A 404 -32.88 -6.35 10.25
CA VAL A 404 -33.97 -5.39 10.48
C VAL A 404 -34.80 -5.14 9.22
N LEU A 405 -34.17 -4.99 8.05
CA LEU A 405 -34.89 -4.78 6.80
C LEU A 405 -35.66 -6.05 6.32
N HIS A 406 -35.14 -7.25 6.60
CA HIS A 406 -35.88 -8.50 6.34
C HIS A 406 -37.03 -8.73 7.32
N ASP A 407 -36.95 -8.13 8.53
CA ASP A 407 -37.98 -8.27 9.57
C ASP A 407 -39.15 -7.29 9.41
N ARG A 408 -39.02 -6.30 8.54
CA ARG A 408 -40.07 -5.30 8.28
C ARG A 408 -41.05 -5.79 7.24
N ASP A 409 -42.35 -5.69 7.54
CA ASP A 409 -43.44 -6.03 6.61
C ASP A 409 -43.42 -5.14 5.35
N ASP A 410 -43.03 -3.88 5.49
CA ASP A 410 -42.85 -2.88 4.43
C ASP A 410 -41.43 -2.89 3.80
N GLY A 411 -40.61 -3.85 4.17
CA GLY A 411 -39.26 -4.03 3.68
C GLY A 411 -39.22 -4.49 2.22
N PRO A 412 -38.04 -4.34 1.55
CA PRO A 412 -37.90 -4.70 0.14
C PRO A 412 -37.95 -6.23 -0.11
N ALA A 413 -37.68 -7.03 0.90
CA ALA A 413 -37.70 -8.49 0.86
C ALA A 413 -38.00 -9.06 2.26
N PRO A 414 -39.25 -8.98 2.73
CA PRO A 414 -39.63 -9.51 4.05
C PRO A 414 -39.38 -11.02 4.13
N ASP A 415 -38.55 -11.43 5.09
CA ASP A 415 -38.22 -12.84 5.32
C ASP A 415 -37.67 -13.01 6.76
N SER A 416 -38.58 -13.43 7.64
CA SER A 416 -38.25 -13.62 9.06
C SER A 416 -37.17 -14.66 9.32
N GLN A 417 -37.04 -15.69 8.44
CA GLN A 417 -35.97 -16.68 8.58
C GLN A 417 -34.62 -16.09 8.24
N GLN A 418 -34.54 -15.29 7.15
CA GLN A 418 -33.32 -14.55 6.83
C GLN A 418 -32.98 -13.50 7.89
N ALA A 419 -34.00 -12.81 8.42
CA ALA A 419 -33.78 -11.86 9.53
C ALA A 419 -33.13 -12.57 10.73
N CYS A 420 -33.70 -13.73 11.14
CA CYS A 420 -33.11 -14.51 12.24
C CYS A 420 -31.67 -14.94 11.96
N ALA A 421 -31.38 -15.42 10.75
CA ALA A 421 -30.03 -15.82 10.36
C ALA A 421 -29.04 -14.63 10.41
N CYS A 422 -29.46 -13.43 9.99
CA CYS A 422 -28.68 -12.21 10.07
C CYS A 422 -28.41 -11.79 11.52
N TYR A 423 -29.43 -11.84 12.37
CA TYR A 423 -29.26 -11.56 13.81
C TYR A 423 -28.32 -12.57 14.47
N CYS A 424 -28.41 -13.87 14.13
CA CYS A 424 -27.49 -14.89 14.65
C CYS A 424 -26.03 -14.58 14.31
N ARG A 425 -25.74 -14.20 13.06
CA ARG A 425 -24.37 -13.81 12.65
C ARG A 425 -23.87 -12.60 13.41
N ALA A 426 -24.67 -11.55 13.52
CA ALA A 426 -24.30 -10.34 14.26
C ALA A 426 -24.14 -10.61 15.76
N ALA A 427 -25.04 -11.39 16.37
CA ALA A 427 -25.01 -11.73 17.78
C ALA A 427 -23.79 -12.58 18.16
N ALA A 428 -23.39 -13.50 17.29
CA ALA A 428 -22.16 -14.29 17.46
C ALA A 428 -20.89 -13.43 17.52
N GLN A 429 -20.90 -12.27 16.88
CA GLN A 429 -19.83 -11.26 16.95
C GLN A 429 -20.00 -10.30 18.14
N GLY A 430 -20.98 -10.53 19.00
CA GLY A 430 -21.20 -9.72 20.20
C GLY A 430 -22.10 -8.49 19.97
N HIS A 431 -22.77 -8.33 18.85
CA HIS A 431 -23.62 -7.16 18.59
C HIS A 431 -24.85 -7.15 19.52
N SER A 432 -24.89 -6.21 20.47
CA SER A 432 -25.87 -6.20 21.57
C SER A 432 -27.32 -6.06 21.11
N LEU A 433 -27.59 -5.28 20.06
CA LEU A 433 -28.94 -5.15 19.49
C LEU A 433 -29.41 -6.46 18.86
N ALA A 434 -28.51 -7.20 18.18
CA ALA A 434 -28.84 -8.51 17.59
C ALA A 434 -29.07 -9.57 18.68
N GLN A 435 -28.27 -9.58 19.75
CA GLN A 435 -28.49 -10.44 20.91
C GLN A 435 -29.85 -10.15 21.56
N PHE A 436 -30.20 -8.89 21.72
CA PHE A 436 -31.53 -8.50 22.24
C PHE A 436 -32.66 -8.95 21.32
N ALA A 437 -32.51 -8.78 20.00
CA ALA A 437 -33.51 -9.24 19.01
C ALA A 437 -33.74 -10.76 19.06
N LEU A 438 -32.65 -11.56 19.18
CA LEU A 438 -32.76 -13.00 19.38
C LEU A 438 -33.43 -13.36 20.71
N GLY A 439 -33.09 -12.65 21.79
CA GLY A 439 -33.76 -12.80 23.07
C GLY A 439 -35.27 -12.63 22.95
N LEU A 440 -35.73 -11.59 22.26
CA LEU A 440 -37.16 -11.35 22.01
C LEU A 440 -37.81 -12.48 21.19
N ARG A 441 -37.11 -12.99 20.17
CA ARG A 441 -37.66 -14.09 19.33
C ARG A 441 -37.86 -15.36 20.11
N HIS A 442 -36.90 -15.76 20.93
CA HIS A 442 -37.01 -16.91 21.81
C HIS A 442 -38.06 -16.71 22.94
N ASP A 443 -38.14 -15.49 23.47
CA ASP A 443 -39.11 -15.15 24.52
C ASP A 443 -40.56 -15.25 24.01
N ASN A 444 -40.80 -14.71 22.79
CA ASN A 444 -42.15 -14.67 22.19
C ASN A 444 -42.49 -15.91 21.36
N GLY A 445 -41.52 -16.77 21.04
CA GLY A 445 -41.75 -17.86 20.08
C GLY A 445 -41.97 -17.37 18.64
N GLN A 446 -41.34 -16.25 18.27
CA GLN A 446 -41.48 -15.66 16.96
C GLN A 446 -40.44 -16.24 15.99
N ASP A 447 -40.87 -16.95 14.96
CA ASP A 447 -40.06 -17.62 13.92
C ASP A 447 -39.12 -18.72 14.47
N VAL A 448 -39.05 -18.89 15.76
CA VAL A 448 -38.33 -19.94 16.50
C VAL A 448 -39.23 -20.48 17.58
N PRO A 449 -39.09 -21.75 18.01
CA PRO A 449 -39.81 -22.25 19.16
C PRO A 449 -39.56 -21.37 20.39
N GLN A 450 -40.62 -21.12 21.18
CA GLN A 450 -40.48 -20.40 22.43
C GLN A 450 -39.54 -21.15 23.37
N ASP A 451 -38.47 -20.46 23.78
CA ASP A 451 -37.44 -21.00 24.68
C ASP A 451 -36.96 -19.91 25.63
N TYR A 452 -37.50 -19.92 26.83
CA TYR A 452 -37.14 -18.94 27.85
C TYR A 452 -35.68 -19.06 28.34
N ALA A 453 -35.09 -20.25 28.29
CA ALA A 453 -33.69 -20.42 28.68
C ALA A 453 -32.76 -19.77 27.64
N ALA A 454 -33.02 -20.03 26.35
CA ALA A 454 -32.33 -19.35 25.27
C ALA A 454 -32.54 -17.81 25.31
N ALA A 455 -33.76 -17.36 25.58
CA ALA A 455 -34.06 -15.93 25.74
C ALA A 455 -33.25 -15.30 26.87
N TRP A 456 -33.18 -16.00 28.02
CA TRP A 456 -32.35 -15.57 29.17
C TRP A 456 -30.91 -15.38 28.79
N ASP A 457 -30.30 -16.36 28.13
CA ASP A 457 -28.89 -16.33 27.72
C ASP A 457 -28.59 -15.14 26.78
N TRP A 458 -29.46 -14.93 25.77
CA TRP A 458 -29.31 -13.81 24.84
C TRP A 458 -29.51 -12.45 25.52
N TYR A 459 -30.52 -12.33 26.39
CA TYR A 459 -30.70 -11.10 27.16
C TYR A 459 -29.54 -10.85 28.12
N ALA A 460 -28.99 -11.89 28.74
CA ALA A 460 -27.83 -11.74 29.63
C ALA A 460 -26.60 -11.23 28.90
N LEU A 461 -26.34 -11.71 27.67
CA LEU A 461 -25.24 -11.21 26.83
C LEU A 461 -25.42 -9.73 26.48
N ALA A 462 -26.64 -9.33 26.05
CA ALA A 462 -26.94 -7.93 25.72
C ALA A 462 -26.92 -7.03 26.96
N ALA A 463 -27.48 -7.48 28.09
CA ALA A 463 -27.58 -6.72 29.33
C ALA A 463 -26.20 -6.40 29.93
N ARG A 464 -25.25 -7.35 29.87
CA ARG A 464 -23.84 -7.15 30.29
C ARG A 464 -23.12 -6.07 29.48
N GLN A 465 -23.55 -5.84 28.24
CA GLN A 465 -23.05 -4.76 27.37
C GLN A 465 -23.79 -3.44 27.59
N GLY A 466 -24.67 -3.34 28.58
CA GLY A 466 -25.40 -2.12 28.89
C GLY A 466 -26.69 -1.92 28.06
N HIS A 467 -27.18 -2.94 27.34
CA HIS A 467 -28.44 -2.81 26.58
C HIS A 467 -29.63 -2.70 27.54
N ALA A 468 -30.17 -1.49 27.69
CA ALA A 468 -31.11 -1.14 28.74
C ALA A 468 -32.42 -1.98 28.73
N ARG A 469 -32.99 -2.26 27.54
CA ARG A 469 -34.19 -3.10 27.44
C ARG A 469 -33.89 -4.57 27.75
N ALA A 470 -32.70 -5.06 27.44
CA ALA A 470 -32.29 -6.41 27.83
C ALA A 470 -32.13 -6.51 29.36
N GLN A 471 -31.61 -5.49 30.01
CA GLN A 471 -31.55 -5.40 31.48
C GLN A 471 -32.94 -5.47 32.11
N LEU A 472 -33.92 -4.75 31.54
CA LEU A 472 -35.31 -4.83 31.98
C LEU A 472 -35.85 -6.27 31.86
N ASN A 473 -35.75 -6.88 30.64
CA ASN A 473 -36.29 -8.20 30.39
C ASN A 473 -35.62 -9.28 31.25
N LEU A 474 -34.28 -9.25 31.36
CA LEU A 474 -33.55 -10.15 32.22
C LEU A 474 -33.94 -10.00 33.69
N GLY A 475 -34.14 -8.77 34.16
CA GLY A 475 -34.62 -8.48 35.50
C GLY A 475 -36.03 -9.02 35.77
N LEU A 476 -36.95 -8.91 34.80
CA LEU A 476 -38.29 -9.49 34.87
C LEU A 476 -38.25 -11.02 34.90
N MET A 477 -37.43 -11.63 34.05
CA MET A 477 -37.24 -13.07 34.01
C MET A 477 -36.65 -13.60 35.33
N ALA A 478 -35.65 -12.94 35.90
CA ALA A 478 -35.09 -13.27 37.19
C ALA A 478 -36.12 -13.12 38.34
N ALA A 479 -37.01 -12.13 38.28
CA ALA A 479 -38.06 -11.92 39.26
C ALA A 479 -39.19 -12.95 39.18
N SER A 480 -39.40 -13.60 38.02
CA SER A 480 -40.42 -14.64 37.78
C SER A 480 -39.87 -16.07 37.86
N GLY A 481 -38.56 -16.25 37.74
CA GLY A 481 -37.93 -17.56 37.55
C GLY A 481 -38.14 -18.14 36.17
N GLN A 482 -38.39 -17.30 35.16
CA GLN A 482 -38.66 -17.73 33.80
C GLN A 482 -37.34 -17.83 33.03
N GLY A 483 -37.07 -19.01 32.47
CA GLY A 483 -35.83 -19.28 31.72
C GLY A 483 -34.53 -19.38 32.55
N GLY A 484 -34.61 -19.04 33.84
CA GLY A 484 -33.48 -19.07 34.77
C GLY A 484 -33.95 -19.22 36.24
N PRO A 485 -33.05 -19.19 37.19
CA PRO A 485 -33.40 -19.28 38.61
C PRO A 485 -34.21 -18.06 39.06
N LEU A 486 -35.21 -18.28 39.93
CA LEU A 486 -35.86 -17.19 40.65
C LEU A 486 -34.84 -16.51 41.58
N ASP A 487 -34.42 -15.32 41.25
CA ASP A 487 -33.43 -14.57 42.03
C ASP A 487 -33.84 -13.08 42.09
N LEU A 488 -34.43 -12.71 43.23
CA LEU A 488 -34.90 -11.33 43.43
C LEU A 488 -33.73 -10.33 43.62
N GLN A 489 -32.56 -10.78 44.05
CA GLN A 489 -31.40 -9.92 44.21
C GLN A 489 -30.84 -9.55 42.80
N GLN A 490 -30.62 -10.54 41.95
CA GLN A 490 -30.25 -10.34 40.56
C GLN A 490 -31.29 -9.52 39.82
N ALA A 491 -32.58 -9.82 40.00
CA ALA A 491 -33.67 -9.04 39.42
C ALA A 491 -33.58 -7.55 39.80
N TYR A 492 -33.36 -7.29 41.11
CA TYR A 492 -33.21 -5.92 41.61
C TYR A 492 -32.03 -5.18 40.97
N ILE A 493 -30.89 -5.86 40.80
CA ILE A 493 -29.69 -5.29 40.18
C ILE A 493 -30.00 -4.89 38.71
N TRP A 494 -30.50 -5.80 37.91
CA TRP A 494 -30.80 -5.54 36.49
C TRP A 494 -31.87 -4.47 36.30
N LEU A 495 -32.92 -4.50 37.12
CA LEU A 495 -33.99 -3.47 37.09
C LEU A 495 -33.46 -2.12 37.51
N SER A 496 -32.56 -2.05 38.50
CA SER A 496 -31.92 -0.77 38.90
C SER A 496 -31.09 -0.18 37.76
N MET A 497 -30.35 -1.02 37.00
CA MET A 497 -29.62 -0.57 35.82
C MET A 497 -30.56 -0.08 34.72
N ALA A 498 -31.66 -0.78 34.47
CA ALA A 498 -32.69 -0.35 33.53
C ALA A 498 -33.37 0.97 33.92
N VAL A 499 -33.59 1.21 35.23
CA VAL A 499 -34.10 2.48 35.76
C VAL A 499 -33.09 3.61 35.53
N ALA A 500 -31.80 3.37 35.86
CA ALA A 500 -30.74 4.34 35.61
C ALA A 500 -30.63 4.72 34.13
N ALA A 501 -30.90 3.77 33.22
CA ALA A 501 -30.96 4.00 31.77
C ALA A 501 -32.30 4.61 31.30
N GLY A 502 -33.24 4.91 32.17
CA GLY A 502 -34.52 5.57 31.84
C GLY A 502 -35.52 4.68 31.11
N VAL A 503 -35.47 3.36 31.26
CA VAL A 503 -36.39 2.44 30.54
C VAL A 503 -37.79 2.54 31.14
N ALA A 504 -38.77 2.81 30.29
CA ALA A 504 -40.18 2.89 30.71
C ALA A 504 -40.64 1.57 31.36
N GLY A 505 -41.34 1.68 32.50
CA GLY A 505 -41.84 0.55 33.26
C GLY A 505 -40.82 -0.12 34.20
N ALA A 506 -39.52 0.15 34.07
CA ALA A 506 -38.47 -0.45 34.91
C ALA A 506 -38.65 -0.07 36.38
N GLU A 507 -39.01 1.17 36.68
CA GLU A 507 -39.22 1.64 38.05
C GLU A 507 -40.37 0.92 38.75
N LYS A 508 -41.48 0.66 38.03
CA LYS A 508 -42.62 -0.09 38.56
C LYS A 508 -42.17 -1.53 38.91
N SER A 509 -41.47 -2.17 38.01
CA SER A 509 -40.95 -3.54 38.18
C SER A 509 -39.95 -3.63 39.33
N LEU A 510 -39.07 -2.62 39.47
CA LEU A 510 -38.12 -2.52 40.56
C LEU A 510 -38.83 -2.44 41.92
N ARG A 511 -39.85 -1.58 42.05
CA ARG A 511 -40.63 -1.45 43.27
C ARG A 511 -41.36 -2.77 43.62
N GLN A 512 -41.93 -3.45 42.64
CA GLN A 512 -42.60 -4.74 42.81
C GLN A 512 -41.62 -5.82 43.29
N THR A 513 -40.41 -5.84 42.73
CA THR A 513 -39.36 -6.76 43.12
C THR A 513 -38.86 -6.49 44.53
N ALA A 514 -38.62 -5.20 44.86
CA ALA A 514 -38.25 -4.80 46.22
C ALA A 514 -39.26 -5.20 47.28
N ALA A 515 -40.56 -5.08 46.98
CA ALA A 515 -41.63 -5.47 47.90
C ALA A 515 -41.68 -6.99 48.21
N ARG A 516 -41.07 -7.82 47.36
CA ARG A 516 -40.97 -9.25 47.51
C ARG A 516 -39.67 -9.71 48.21
N MET A 517 -38.70 -8.79 48.39
CA MET A 517 -37.40 -9.07 49.04
C MET A 517 -37.49 -8.90 50.56
N ARG A 518 -36.65 -9.64 51.27
CA ARG A 518 -36.41 -9.39 52.69
C ARG A 518 -35.61 -8.09 52.86
N GLU A 519 -35.89 -7.34 53.94
CA GLU A 519 -35.21 -6.05 54.18
C GLU A 519 -33.68 -6.20 54.19
N THR A 520 -33.15 -7.29 54.79
CA THR A 520 -31.72 -7.60 54.86
C THR A 520 -31.08 -7.79 53.50
N ASP A 521 -31.79 -8.43 52.56
CA ASP A 521 -31.32 -8.66 51.19
C ASP A 521 -31.35 -7.39 50.36
N LEU A 522 -32.39 -6.59 50.57
CA LEU A 522 -32.54 -5.29 49.89
C LEU A 522 -31.45 -4.30 50.31
N VAL A 523 -31.13 -4.21 51.60
CA VAL A 523 -30.02 -3.35 52.10
C VAL A 523 -28.70 -3.83 51.47
N ARG A 524 -28.40 -5.12 51.53
CA ARG A 524 -27.15 -5.67 50.95
C ARG A 524 -26.99 -5.35 49.48
N VAL A 525 -28.04 -5.49 48.66
CA VAL A 525 -27.97 -5.21 47.22
C VAL A 525 -27.81 -3.72 46.94
N ARG A 526 -28.43 -2.86 47.74
CA ARG A 526 -28.26 -1.41 47.62
C ARG A 526 -26.84 -0.97 47.94
N GLU A 527 -26.25 -1.54 49.01
CA GLU A 527 -24.85 -1.30 49.35
C GLU A 527 -23.89 -1.76 48.22
N HIS A 528 -24.17 -2.93 47.64
CA HIS A 528 -23.40 -3.43 46.51
C HIS A 528 -23.48 -2.52 45.29
N LEU A 529 -24.67 -2.05 44.92
CA LEU A 529 -24.86 -1.12 43.81
C LEU A 529 -24.20 0.24 44.10
N ALA A 530 -24.24 0.72 45.33
CA ALA A 530 -23.56 1.97 45.70
C ALA A 530 -22.03 1.84 45.61
N ALA A 531 -21.47 0.69 45.95
CA ALA A 531 -20.04 0.41 45.82
C ALA A 531 -19.54 0.29 44.38
N ILE A 532 -20.41 -0.06 43.41
CA ILE A 532 -20.07 -0.13 41.98
C ILE A 532 -20.20 1.24 41.32
N ALA A 533 -21.07 2.13 41.82
CA ALA A 533 -21.35 3.43 41.25
C ALA A 533 -20.37 4.53 41.71
N GLY A 534 -19.61 4.33 42.82
CA GLY A 534 -18.53 5.21 43.29
C GLY A 534 -17.15 4.75 42.84
#